data_7f7d3ef09dd7b302c6498f2f2a047d75
#
_entry.id   7f7d3ef09dd7b302c6498f2f2a047d75
#
_cell.length_a   1.000
_cell.length_b   1.000
_cell.length_c   1.000
_cell.angle_alpha   90.00
_cell.angle_beta   90.00
_cell.angle_gamma   90.00
#
_symmetry.space_group_name_H-M   'P 1'
#
loop_
_entity.id
_entity.type
_entity.pdbx_description
1 polymer ?
#
loop_
_entity_poly.entity_id
_entity_poly.type
_entity_poly.pdbx_seq_one_letter_code
_entity_poly.pdbx_strand_id
1 'polypeptide(L)'
;MQEKQKLPTDRSFPMYVLLDIITGHIYQAFMLSKMSKEINIVAQDGKKTFNYIYLWLMSIGAGLLFALGFWVKSMIITKISYVLLFALIIFLFIWLFGISDRIGKELKRREVAYEFGAKSYVYLFVLPIILGPILVFILGFLTKSAIISSIIALPIALFSYIYFYKLIEAMNRLNKAYNETI
;
A
#
# COMPACT_ATOMS: atom_id res chain seq x y z
N MET A 1 -2.59 -32.60 12.40
CA MET A 1 -1.85 -31.38 12.77
C MET A 1 -1.43 -30.70 11.47
N GLN A 2 -1.85 -29.47 11.20
CA GLN A 2 -1.30 -28.71 10.07
C GLN A 2 0.16 -28.38 10.42
N GLU A 3 1.07 -28.79 9.56
CA GLU A 3 2.49 -28.44 9.68
C GLU A 3 2.61 -26.91 9.70
N LYS A 4 3.15 -26.36 10.78
CA LYS A 4 3.29 -24.90 10.91
C LYS A 4 4.35 -24.42 9.89
N GLN A 5 3.88 -23.69 8.88
CA GLN A 5 4.71 -23.23 7.77
C GLN A 5 5.60 -22.07 8.24
N LYS A 6 6.93 -22.16 7.99
CA LYS A 6 7.85 -21.04 8.16
C LYS A 6 7.54 -19.91 7.17
N LEU A 7 7.53 -18.68 7.67
CA LEU A 7 7.25 -17.49 6.88
C LEU A 7 8.56 -16.78 6.48
N PRO A 8 8.60 -16.10 5.32
CA PRO A 8 9.80 -15.38 4.85
C PRO A 8 10.13 -14.18 5.77
N THR A 9 11.42 -13.98 6.04
CA THR A 9 11.93 -12.96 6.99
C THR A 9 12.97 -12.02 6.39
N ASP A 10 13.27 -12.17 5.10
CA ASP A 10 14.42 -11.59 4.40
C ASP A 10 14.05 -10.71 3.21
N ARG A 11 12.84 -10.16 3.19
CA ARG A 11 12.45 -9.25 2.12
C ARG A 11 13.30 -8.00 2.13
N SER A 12 13.95 -7.74 0.99
CA SER A 12 14.79 -6.58 0.79
C SER A 12 14.00 -5.40 0.20
N PHE A 13 14.05 -4.25 0.86
CA PHE A 13 13.41 -3.03 0.34
C PHE A 13 14.05 -2.54 -0.97
N PRO A 14 15.38 -2.51 -1.16
CA PRO A 14 15.97 -2.16 -2.45
C PRO A 14 15.50 -3.06 -3.59
N MET A 15 15.42 -4.37 -3.33
CA MET A 15 14.90 -5.33 -4.33
C MET A 15 13.42 -5.08 -4.62
N TYR A 16 12.63 -4.72 -3.59
CA TYR A 16 11.24 -4.33 -3.80
C TYR A 16 11.12 -3.14 -4.74
N VAL A 17 11.87 -2.05 -4.48
CA VAL A 17 11.83 -0.84 -5.32
C VAL A 17 12.24 -1.16 -6.77
N LEU A 18 13.33 -1.90 -6.95
CA LEU A 18 13.81 -2.29 -8.26
C LEU A 18 12.77 -3.09 -9.04
N LEU A 19 12.24 -4.15 -8.43
CA LEU A 19 11.24 -5.01 -9.07
C LEU A 19 9.92 -4.28 -9.31
N ASP A 20 9.51 -3.38 -8.41
CA ASP A 20 8.30 -2.60 -8.56
C ASP A 20 8.37 -1.67 -9.78
N ILE A 21 9.50 -0.98 -9.95
CA ILE A 21 9.75 -0.12 -11.12
C ILE A 21 9.78 -0.95 -12.42
N ILE A 22 10.54 -2.05 -12.45
CA ILE A 22 10.69 -2.88 -13.66
C ILE A 22 9.36 -3.52 -14.07
N THR A 23 8.53 -3.92 -13.11
CA THR A 23 7.26 -4.61 -13.38
C THR A 23 6.05 -3.68 -13.46
N GLY A 24 6.24 -2.35 -13.39
CA GLY A 24 5.13 -1.39 -13.41
C GLY A 24 4.10 -1.65 -12.31
N HIS A 25 4.55 -1.78 -11.06
CA HIS A 25 3.75 -2.03 -9.86
C HIS A 25 3.08 -3.42 -9.73
N ILE A 26 3.35 -4.35 -10.67
CA ILE A 26 2.87 -5.74 -10.55
C ILE A 26 3.51 -6.42 -9.34
N TYR A 27 4.82 -6.20 -9.12
CA TYR A 27 5.52 -6.79 -7.98
C TYR A 27 4.96 -6.32 -6.63
N GLN A 28 4.59 -5.05 -6.51
CA GLN A 28 3.89 -4.51 -5.32
C GLN A 28 2.61 -5.29 -5.02
N ALA A 29 1.79 -5.55 -6.05
CA ALA A 29 0.56 -6.29 -5.87
C ALA A 29 0.79 -7.72 -5.34
N PHE A 30 1.79 -8.42 -5.87
CA PHE A 30 2.16 -9.75 -5.38
C PHE A 30 2.71 -9.72 -3.95
N MET A 31 3.57 -8.76 -3.63
CA MET A 31 4.13 -8.60 -2.30
C MET A 31 3.05 -8.31 -1.25
N LEU A 32 2.16 -7.35 -1.52
CA LEU A 32 1.05 -7.01 -0.61
C LEU A 32 0.05 -8.17 -0.48
N SER A 33 -0.18 -8.93 -1.57
CA SER A 33 -0.99 -10.16 -1.52
C SER A 33 -0.39 -11.21 -0.59
N LYS A 34 0.93 -11.44 -0.67
CA LYS A 34 1.63 -12.36 0.24
C LYS A 34 1.53 -11.88 1.69
N MET A 35 1.78 -10.60 1.95
CA MET A 35 1.66 -10.01 3.29
C MET A 35 0.24 -10.16 3.87
N SER A 36 -0.80 -10.03 3.02
CA SER A 36 -2.19 -10.27 3.45
C SER A 36 -2.42 -11.69 3.96
N LYS A 37 -1.82 -12.67 3.30
CA LYS A 37 -1.91 -14.08 3.72
C LYS A 37 -1.13 -14.33 4.99
N GLU A 38 0.08 -13.80 5.08
CA GLU A 38 0.97 -14.00 6.22
C GLU A 38 0.41 -13.38 7.50
N ILE A 39 -0.14 -12.15 7.43
CA ILE A 39 -0.78 -11.56 8.61
C ILE A 39 -2.00 -12.36 9.07
N ASN A 40 -2.70 -13.03 8.16
CA ASN A 40 -3.81 -13.92 8.53
C ASN A 40 -3.33 -15.22 9.21
N ILE A 41 -2.08 -15.64 8.96
CA ILE A 41 -1.46 -16.80 9.64
C ILE A 41 -0.95 -16.39 11.02
N VAL A 42 -0.29 -15.22 11.09
CA VAL A 42 0.40 -14.75 12.30
C VAL A 42 -0.56 -14.19 13.34
N ALA A 43 -1.57 -13.42 12.90
CA ALA A 43 -2.54 -12.80 13.78
C ALA A 43 -3.62 -13.78 14.23
N GLN A 44 -3.69 -14.02 15.53
CA GLN A 44 -4.66 -14.93 16.15
C GLN A 44 -5.91 -14.18 16.65
N ASP A 45 -6.33 -13.15 15.90
CA ASP A 45 -7.44 -12.27 16.26
C ASP A 45 -8.80 -12.70 15.67
N GLY A 46 -8.86 -13.85 15.00
CA GLY A 46 -10.05 -14.36 14.32
C GLY A 46 -10.49 -13.54 13.10
N LYS A 47 -9.82 -12.44 12.79
CA LYS A 47 -10.12 -11.59 11.63
C LYS A 47 -9.34 -12.05 10.41
N LYS A 48 -9.90 -11.80 9.21
CA LYS A 48 -9.21 -12.06 7.94
C LYS A 48 -8.97 -10.75 7.20
N THR A 49 -7.72 -10.46 6.88
CA THR A 49 -7.38 -9.39 5.93
C THR A 49 -7.72 -9.87 4.52
N PHE A 50 -8.45 -9.05 3.80
CA PHE A 50 -8.77 -9.29 2.39
C PHE A 50 -7.49 -9.33 1.56
N ASN A 51 -7.39 -10.25 0.61
CA ASN A 51 -6.18 -10.39 -0.21
C ASN A 51 -6.07 -9.24 -1.21
N TYR A 52 -4.95 -8.52 -1.18
CA TYR A 52 -4.69 -7.35 -2.01
C TYR A 52 -4.81 -7.62 -3.52
N ILE A 53 -4.51 -8.83 -3.98
CA ILE A 53 -4.56 -9.18 -5.41
C ILE A 53 -5.94 -8.90 -6.03
N TYR A 54 -7.01 -9.07 -5.26
CA TYR A 54 -8.36 -8.79 -5.76
C TYR A 54 -8.61 -7.29 -5.97
N LEU A 55 -8.11 -6.44 -5.06
CA LEU A 55 -8.19 -4.98 -5.24
C LEU A 55 -7.41 -4.54 -6.48
N TRP A 56 -6.24 -5.11 -6.70
CA TRP A 56 -5.42 -4.82 -7.86
C TRP A 56 -6.09 -5.26 -9.16
N LEU A 57 -6.65 -6.48 -9.22
CA LEU A 57 -7.41 -6.96 -10.39
C LEU A 57 -8.65 -6.10 -10.66
N MET A 58 -9.37 -5.68 -9.63
CA MET A 58 -10.52 -4.77 -9.77
C MET A 58 -10.08 -3.41 -10.32
N SER A 59 -8.91 -2.90 -9.92
CA SER A 59 -8.36 -1.64 -10.44
C SER A 59 -8.01 -1.75 -11.93
N ILE A 60 -7.45 -2.87 -12.36
CA ILE A 60 -7.22 -3.14 -13.79
C ILE A 60 -8.55 -3.18 -14.56
N GLY A 61 -9.55 -3.89 -14.03
CA GLY A 61 -10.87 -3.96 -14.66
C GLY A 61 -11.53 -2.59 -14.80
N ALA A 62 -11.47 -1.76 -13.76
CA ALA A 62 -11.98 -0.39 -13.79
C ALA A 62 -11.21 0.50 -14.79
N GLY A 63 -9.89 0.34 -14.89
CA GLY A 63 -9.04 1.02 -15.87
C GLY A 63 -9.38 0.62 -17.31
N LEU A 64 -9.62 -0.66 -17.56
CA LEU A 64 -10.05 -1.16 -18.87
C LEU A 64 -11.45 -0.63 -19.26
N LEU A 65 -12.39 -0.58 -18.31
CA LEU A 65 -13.70 0.03 -18.53
C LEU A 65 -13.59 1.52 -18.86
N PHE A 66 -12.67 2.24 -18.17
CA PHE A 66 -12.39 3.64 -18.48
C PHE A 66 -11.86 3.81 -19.91
N ALA A 67 -10.86 3.02 -20.30
CA ALA A 67 -10.30 3.04 -21.65
C ALA A 67 -11.36 2.72 -22.71
N LEU A 68 -12.21 1.73 -22.46
CA LEU A 68 -13.33 1.38 -23.34
C LEU A 68 -14.31 2.55 -23.47
N GLY A 69 -14.74 3.16 -22.36
CA GLY A 69 -15.66 4.31 -22.35
C GLY A 69 -15.10 5.49 -23.15
N PHE A 70 -13.80 5.74 -23.05
CA PHE A 70 -13.11 6.76 -23.84
C PHE A 70 -13.07 6.41 -25.31
N TRP A 71 -12.73 5.16 -25.66
CA TRP A 71 -12.63 4.68 -27.04
C TRP A 71 -13.98 4.71 -27.77
N VAL A 72 -15.06 4.23 -27.12
CA VAL A 72 -16.40 4.26 -27.72
C VAL A 72 -17.13 5.60 -27.54
N LYS A 73 -16.45 6.61 -26.97
CA LYS A 73 -16.98 7.95 -26.66
C LYS A 73 -18.27 7.91 -25.81
N SER A 74 -18.41 6.89 -24.95
CA SER A 74 -19.57 6.74 -24.07
C SER A 74 -19.35 7.47 -22.75
N MET A 75 -20.02 8.59 -22.57
CA MET A 75 -19.97 9.38 -21.33
C MET A 75 -20.48 8.58 -20.12
N ILE A 76 -21.44 7.68 -20.30
CA ILE A 76 -22.01 6.85 -19.23
C ILE A 76 -20.95 5.86 -18.71
N ILE A 77 -20.30 5.10 -19.60
CA ILE A 77 -19.27 4.13 -19.24
C ILE A 77 -18.10 4.85 -18.54
N THR A 78 -17.68 6.00 -19.07
CA THR A 78 -16.60 6.82 -18.49
C THR A 78 -16.95 7.28 -17.08
N LYS A 79 -18.18 7.78 -16.84
CA LYS A 79 -18.61 8.20 -15.49
C LYS A 79 -18.67 7.03 -14.51
N ILE A 80 -19.20 5.88 -14.91
CA ILE A 80 -19.22 4.66 -14.09
C ILE A 80 -17.79 4.27 -13.70
N SER A 81 -16.87 4.28 -14.65
CA SER A 81 -15.46 3.95 -14.39
C SER A 81 -14.79 4.89 -13.39
N TYR A 82 -15.08 6.19 -13.45
CA TYR A 82 -14.59 7.14 -12.45
C TYR A 82 -15.11 6.82 -11.04
N VAL A 83 -16.40 6.52 -10.91
CA VAL A 83 -17.00 6.15 -9.62
C VAL A 83 -16.35 4.88 -9.06
N LEU A 84 -16.13 3.87 -9.91
CA LEU A 84 -15.47 2.63 -9.52
C LEU A 84 -14.02 2.87 -9.10
N LEU A 85 -13.24 3.64 -9.86
CA LEU A 85 -11.86 3.98 -9.52
C LEU A 85 -11.78 4.75 -8.20
N PHE A 86 -12.67 5.71 -7.98
CA PHE A 86 -12.73 6.45 -6.72
C PHE A 86 -13.07 5.55 -5.53
N ALA A 87 -14.04 4.66 -5.68
CA ALA A 87 -14.37 3.67 -4.65
C ALA A 87 -13.18 2.76 -4.34
N LEU A 88 -12.45 2.29 -5.36
CA LEU A 88 -11.27 1.43 -5.18
C LEU A 88 -10.13 2.17 -4.47
N ILE A 89 -9.93 3.46 -4.71
CA ILE A 89 -8.97 4.28 -3.96
C ILE A 89 -9.34 4.31 -2.48
N ILE A 90 -10.62 4.54 -2.14
CA ILE A 90 -11.09 4.51 -0.75
C ILE A 90 -10.84 3.14 -0.12
N PHE A 91 -11.18 2.05 -0.83
CA PHE A 91 -10.91 0.69 -0.36
C PHE A 91 -9.42 0.41 -0.14
N LEU A 92 -8.56 0.93 -1.01
CA LEU A 92 -7.10 0.82 -0.84
C LEU A 92 -6.64 1.49 0.45
N PHE A 93 -7.12 2.71 0.73
CA PHE A 93 -6.78 3.42 1.96
C PHE A 93 -7.23 2.66 3.21
N ILE A 94 -8.46 2.14 3.21
CA ILE A 94 -9.01 1.33 4.32
C ILE A 94 -8.20 0.05 4.48
N TRP A 95 -7.84 -0.62 3.38
CA TRP A 95 -7.08 -1.85 3.39
C TRP A 95 -5.67 -1.65 3.97
N LEU A 96 -4.94 -0.62 3.49
CA LEU A 96 -3.60 -0.29 3.99
C LEU A 96 -3.62 0.11 5.48
N PHE A 97 -4.64 0.84 5.90
CA PHE A 97 -4.86 1.13 7.31
C PHE A 97 -5.06 -0.15 8.12
N GLY A 98 -5.95 -1.02 7.66
CA GLY A 98 -6.29 -2.27 8.35
C GLY A 98 -5.10 -3.21 8.50
N ILE A 99 -4.30 -3.40 7.43
CA ILE A 99 -3.11 -4.26 7.51
C ILE A 99 -2.03 -3.64 8.42
N SER A 100 -1.81 -2.32 8.35
CA SER A 100 -0.85 -1.63 9.22
C SER A 100 -1.23 -1.71 10.69
N ASP A 101 -2.50 -1.52 11.01
CA ASP A 101 -3.03 -1.63 12.38
C ASP A 101 -2.85 -3.05 12.93
N ARG A 102 -3.18 -4.07 12.13
CA ARG A 102 -3.02 -5.48 12.52
C ARG A 102 -1.56 -5.85 12.77
N ILE A 103 -0.65 -5.46 11.85
CA ILE A 103 0.80 -5.69 12.02
C ILE A 103 1.27 -5.01 13.31
N GLY A 104 0.89 -3.75 13.55
CA GLY A 104 1.28 -3.02 14.75
C GLY A 104 0.78 -3.66 16.05
N LYS A 105 -0.45 -4.16 16.07
CA LYS A 105 -1.02 -4.90 17.20
C LYS A 105 -0.28 -6.21 17.47
N GLU A 106 0.07 -6.95 16.42
CA GLU A 106 0.79 -8.22 16.55
C GLU A 106 2.26 -8.02 16.97
N LEU A 107 2.94 -7.00 16.45
CA LEU A 107 4.28 -6.63 16.93
C LEU A 107 4.27 -6.35 18.44
N LYS A 108 3.28 -5.58 18.89
CA LYS A 108 3.10 -5.26 20.30
C LYS A 108 2.78 -6.49 21.15
N ARG A 109 1.90 -7.36 20.67
CA ARG A 109 1.51 -8.61 21.35
C ARG A 109 2.68 -9.57 21.51
N ARG A 110 3.62 -9.57 20.55
CA ARG A 110 4.82 -10.42 20.56
C ARG A 110 6.04 -9.72 21.15
N GLU A 111 5.88 -8.54 21.72
CA GLU A 111 6.97 -7.74 22.33
C GLU A 111 8.13 -7.46 21.37
N VAL A 112 7.84 -7.38 20.06
CA VAL A 112 8.85 -7.05 19.06
C VAL A 112 9.18 -5.56 19.13
N ALA A 113 10.44 -5.23 19.40
CA ALA A 113 10.93 -3.85 19.51
C ALA A 113 10.98 -3.15 18.13
N TYR A 114 9.82 -2.85 17.56
CA TYR A 114 9.69 -2.11 16.30
C TYR A 114 8.39 -1.31 16.25
N GLU A 115 8.52 0.00 16.08
CA GLU A 115 7.37 0.90 16.00
C GLU A 115 6.80 0.98 14.59
N PHE A 116 5.71 0.25 14.37
CA PHE A 116 4.91 0.30 13.14
C PHE A 116 3.43 0.09 13.50
N GLY A 117 2.52 0.65 12.69
CA GLY A 117 1.07 0.46 12.86
C GLY A 117 0.25 1.55 12.19
N ALA A 118 -1.00 1.72 12.63
CA ALA A 118 -1.94 2.71 12.09
C ALA A 118 -1.38 4.14 12.07
N LYS A 119 -0.65 4.56 13.11
CA LYS A 119 0.00 5.88 13.16
C LYS A 119 1.03 6.05 12.06
N SER A 120 1.89 5.05 11.83
CA SER A 120 2.90 5.08 10.76
C SER A 120 2.24 5.22 9.39
N TYR A 121 1.13 4.54 9.16
CA TYR A 121 0.34 4.66 7.94
C TYR A 121 -0.18 6.10 7.75
N VAL A 122 -0.80 6.68 8.76
CA VAL A 122 -1.34 8.04 8.67
C VAL A 122 -0.24 9.06 8.38
N TYR A 123 0.87 9.03 9.13
CA TYR A 123 1.94 10.04 9.00
C TYR A 123 2.79 9.86 7.74
N LEU A 124 3.08 8.64 7.33
CA LEU A 124 4.02 8.38 6.24
C LEU A 124 3.33 8.15 4.89
N PHE A 125 2.04 7.88 4.87
CA PHE A 125 1.31 7.59 3.64
C PHE A 125 0.15 8.56 3.43
N VAL A 126 -0.81 8.65 4.34
CA VAL A 126 -2.02 9.46 4.16
C VAL A 126 -1.71 10.95 4.14
N LEU A 127 -0.99 11.45 5.14
CA LEU A 127 -0.66 12.88 5.24
C LEU A 127 0.12 13.39 4.02
N PRO A 128 1.18 12.73 3.56
CA PRO A 128 1.89 13.16 2.34
C PRO A 128 1.01 13.17 1.09
N ILE A 129 0.15 12.16 0.91
CA ILE A 129 -0.75 12.08 -0.25
C ILE A 129 -1.79 13.19 -0.25
N ILE A 130 -2.27 13.63 0.93
CA ILE A 130 -3.24 14.71 1.04
C ILE A 130 -2.56 16.08 0.95
N LEU A 131 -1.51 16.30 1.75
CA LEU A 131 -0.85 17.60 1.84
C LEU A 131 0.01 17.91 0.61
N GLY A 132 0.56 16.88 -0.03
CA GLY A 132 1.42 17.03 -1.20
C GLY A 132 0.78 17.78 -2.34
N PRO A 133 -0.33 17.32 -2.89
CA PRO A 133 -1.03 18.03 -3.96
C PRO A 133 -1.46 19.44 -3.57
N ILE A 134 -1.86 19.66 -2.31
CA ILE A 134 -2.23 20.98 -1.80
C ILE A 134 -1.03 21.93 -1.83
N LEU A 135 0.12 21.48 -1.33
CA LEU A 135 1.35 22.25 -1.35
C LEU A 135 1.83 22.54 -2.77
N VAL A 136 1.81 21.53 -3.65
CA VAL A 136 2.17 21.68 -5.08
C VAL A 136 1.25 22.70 -5.76
N PHE A 137 -0.05 22.65 -5.50
CA PHE A 137 -1.02 23.60 -6.05
C PHE A 137 -0.76 25.03 -5.57
N ILE A 138 -0.61 25.23 -4.25
CA ILE A 138 -0.34 26.55 -3.66
C ILE A 138 0.96 27.13 -4.21
N LEU A 139 2.03 26.36 -4.24
CA LEU A 139 3.32 26.82 -4.72
C LEU A 139 3.34 27.04 -6.23
N GLY A 140 2.66 26.20 -7.00
CA GLY A 140 2.47 26.41 -8.44
C GLY A 140 1.73 27.70 -8.75
N PHE A 141 0.70 28.02 -7.96
CA PHE A 141 -0.04 29.26 -8.08
C PHE A 141 0.81 30.50 -7.72
N LEU A 142 1.56 30.41 -6.62
CA LEU A 142 2.41 31.52 -6.15
C LEU A 142 3.62 31.79 -7.05
N THR A 143 4.29 30.72 -7.49
CA THR A 143 5.55 30.85 -8.27
C THR A 143 5.32 30.88 -9.77
N LYS A 144 4.14 30.50 -10.24
CA LYS A 144 3.82 30.31 -11.67
C LYS A 144 4.83 29.40 -12.41
N SER A 145 5.52 28.53 -11.65
CA SER A 145 6.57 27.66 -12.16
C SER A 145 6.22 26.19 -11.91
N ALA A 146 5.99 25.46 -13.00
CA ALA A 146 5.78 24.00 -12.94
C ALA A 146 7.03 23.26 -12.43
N ILE A 147 8.22 23.76 -12.70
CA ILE A 147 9.49 23.17 -12.28
C ILE A 147 9.60 23.20 -10.75
N ILE A 148 9.34 24.34 -10.12
CA ILE A 148 9.40 24.48 -8.65
C ILE A 148 8.37 23.55 -8.00
N SER A 149 7.16 23.51 -8.54
CA SER A 149 6.10 22.60 -8.05
C SER A 149 6.52 21.13 -8.14
N SER A 150 7.16 20.73 -9.23
CA SER A 150 7.65 19.36 -9.43
C SER A 150 8.79 18.99 -8.47
N ILE A 151 9.73 19.91 -8.22
CA ILE A 151 10.83 19.69 -7.26
C ILE A 151 10.29 19.45 -5.84
N ILE A 152 9.22 20.15 -5.46
CA ILE A 152 8.61 20.01 -4.13
C ILE A 152 7.75 18.75 -4.04
N ALA A 153 7.15 18.29 -5.15
CA ALA A 153 6.41 17.02 -5.19
C ALA A 153 7.31 15.80 -4.92
N LEU A 154 8.58 15.88 -5.29
CA LEU A 154 9.53 14.77 -5.21
C LEU A 154 9.78 14.26 -3.77
N PRO A 155 10.07 15.11 -2.76
CA PRO A 155 10.16 14.69 -1.37
C PRO A 155 8.87 14.03 -0.85
N ILE A 156 7.71 14.53 -1.28
CA ILE A 156 6.40 14.00 -0.85
C ILE A 156 6.21 12.56 -1.34
N ALA A 157 6.59 12.28 -2.58
CA ALA A 157 6.57 10.91 -3.12
C ALA A 157 7.50 9.97 -2.33
N LEU A 158 8.65 10.47 -1.84
CA LEU A 158 9.59 9.68 -1.04
C LEU A 158 9.00 9.19 0.28
N PHE A 159 8.06 9.91 0.89
CA PHE A 159 7.40 9.45 2.12
C PHE A 159 6.62 8.14 1.91
N SER A 160 6.01 7.93 0.75
CA SER A 160 5.35 6.67 0.41
C SER A 160 6.34 5.51 0.40
N TYR A 161 7.55 5.72 -0.12
CA TYR A 161 8.62 4.70 -0.09
C TYR A 161 9.09 4.42 1.33
N ILE A 162 9.20 5.43 2.21
CA ILE A 162 9.51 5.24 3.63
C ILE A 162 8.44 4.39 4.32
N TYR A 163 7.16 4.62 4.00
CA TYR A 163 6.08 3.79 4.51
C TYR A 163 6.24 2.32 4.09
N PHE A 164 6.47 2.05 2.80
CA PHE A 164 6.66 0.68 2.31
C PHE A 164 7.93 0.02 2.87
N TYR A 165 9.01 0.78 3.05
CA TYR A 165 10.19 0.30 3.77
C TYR A 165 9.83 -0.18 5.18
N LYS A 166 9.14 0.66 5.96
CA LYS A 166 8.72 0.30 7.32
C LYS A 166 7.73 -0.87 7.35
N LEU A 167 6.84 -0.95 6.39
CA LEU A 167 5.89 -2.07 6.26
C LEU A 167 6.62 -3.40 6.02
N ILE A 168 7.58 -3.42 5.10
CA ILE A 168 8.38 -4.60 4.78
C ILE A 168 9.19 -5.05 6.01
N GLU A 169 9.87 -4.11 6.66
CA GLU A 169 10.67 -4.38 7.85
C GLU A 169 9.81 -4.88 9.02
N ALA A 170 8.66 -4.25 9.24
CA ALA A 170 7.70 -4.68 10.26
C ALA A 170 7.24 -6.13 10.03
N MET A 171 6.94 -6.47 8.77
CA MET A 171 6.49 -7.81 8.41
C MET A 171 7.60 -8.85 8.53
N ASN A 172 8.85 -8.51 8.15
CA ASN A 172 10.01 -9.38 8.34
C ASN A 172 10.24 -9.70 9.83
N ARG A 173 10.21 -8.67 10.69
CA ARG A 173 10.38 -8.86 12.15
C ARG A 173 9.25 -9.67 12.76
N LEU A 174 8.02 -9.42 12.33
CA LEU A 174 6.85 -10.15 12.80
C LEU A 174 6.92 -11.63 12.39
N ASN A 175 7.30 -11.92 11.14
CA ASN A 175 7.47 -13.29 10.66
C ASN A 175 8.62 -14.00 11.38
N LYS A 176 9.72 -13.29 11.69
CA LYS A 176 10.81 -13.82 12.49
C LYS A 176 10.32 -14.25 13.87
N ALA A 177 9.66 -13.35 14.59
CA ALA A 177 9.09 -13.66 15.92
C ALA A 177 8.05 -14.80 15.86
N TYR A 178 7.28 -14.91 14.77
CA TYR A 178 6.37 -16.04 14.56
C TYR A 178 7.14 -17.35 14.38
N ASN A 179 8.16 -17.36 13.51
CA ASN A 179 8.96 -18.55 13.24
C ASN A 179 9.71 -19.09 14.48
N GLU A 180 10.03 -18.21 15.43
CA GLU A 180 10.68 -18.60 16.71
C GLU A 180 9.69 -19.27 17.68
N THR A 181 8.38 -19.21 17.41
CA THR A 181 7.32 -19.82 18.25
C THR A 181 6.79 -21.14 17.71
N ILE A 182 7.29 -21.60 16.57
CA ILE A 182 6.87 -22.86 15.92
C ILE A 182 7.92 -23.93 16.00
#